data_3af6435ae664f93c0dbf512774eaa1ed
#
_entry.id   3af6435ae664f93c0dbf512774eaa1ed
#
_cell.length_a   1.000
_cell.length_b   1.000
_cell.length_c   1.000
_cell.angle_alpha   90.00
_cell.angle_beta   90.00
_cell.angle_gamma   90.00
#
_symmetry.space_group_name_H-M   'P 1'
#
loop_
_entity.id
_entity.type
_entity.pdbx_description
1 polymer ?
#
loop_
_entity_poly.entity_id
_entity_poly.type
_entity_poly.pdbx_seq_one_letter_code
_entity_poly.pdbx_strand_id
1 'polypeptide(L)'
;FSLAAVCVKGVVVGKLKPGRYSVYRKTHLKWWIANLFLNFGQQSIWLPFRDSHLGLWLLQLLGARVHSGATLNIDGLNPAVSLIDADLLSIGDRAYIRRGALVQCHLFTEGSFILAPITLEERTVIWTRGVVEPGCTIEKTGILEHHSVLTMGNTLPSGMRAQGVPATKMEPHNEDGVKASSGIDKFIHTFMGFIILPYMMVGAFGVFFWVINTM
;
A
#
# COMPACT_ATOMS: atom_id res chain seq x y z
N PHE A 1 -0.49 -13.61 13.36
CA PHE A 1 0.41 -12.44 13.28
C PHE A 1 -0.26 -11.24 12.63
N SER A 2 -0.88 -11.38 11.45
CA SER A 2 -1.54 -10.25 10.77
C SER A 2 -2.68 -9.64 11.61
N LEU A 3 -3.50 -10.46 12.24
CA LEU A 3 -4.52 -10.00 13.19
C LEU A 3 -3.89 -9.39 14.45
N ALA A 4 -2.78 -9.95 14.96
CA ALA A 4 -2.06 -9.36 16.08
C ALA A 4 -1.49 -7.98 15.71
N ALA A 5 -0.96 -7.79 14.50
CA ALA A 5 -0.47 -6.51 14.02
C ALA A 5 -1.60 -5.46 13.90
N VAL A 6 -2.78 -5.87 13.42
CA VAL A 6 -3.99 -5.02 13.40
C VAL A 6 -4.41 -4.64 14.82
N CYS A 7 -4.41 -5.60 15.76
CA CYS A 7 -4.71 -5.33 17.17
C CYS A 7 -3.69 -4.37 17.80
N VAL A 8 -2.38 -4.58 17.56
CA VAL A 8 -1.33 -3.68 18.06
C VAL A 8 -1.53 -2.27 17.51
N LYS A 9 -1.80 -2.11 16.21
CA LYS A 9 -2.11 -0.78 15.66
C LYS A 9 -3.33 -0.17 16.35
N GLY A 10 -4.42 -0.93 16.48
CA GLY A 10 -5.66 -0.45 17.10
C GLY A 10 -5.48 -0.01 18.55
N VAL A 11 -4.74 -0.78 19.35
CA VAL A 11 -4.53 -0.52 20.78
C VAL A 11 -3.47 0.56 21.03
N VAL A 12 -2.34 0.51 20.31
CA VAL A 12 -1.20 1.40 20.57
C VAL A 12 -1.38 2.78 19.93
N VAL A 13 -1.81 2.81 18.67
CA VAL A 13 -1.91 4.04 17.89
C VAL A 13 -3.34 4.55 17.84
N GLY A 14 -4.30 3.66 17.67
CA GLY A 14 -5.68 4.02 17.36
C GLY A 14 -5.79 4.60 15.95
N LYS A 15 -6.76 5.47 15.73
CA LYS A 15 -6.97 6.15 14.46
C LYS A 15 -6.04 7.37 14.35
N LEU A 16 -5.20 7.37 13.32
CA LEU A 16 -4.31 8.49 13.02
C LEU A 16 -5.12 9.71 12.55
N LYS A 17 -4.68 10.88 13.00
CA LYS A 17 -5.27 12.17 12.59
C LYS A 17 -4.26 12.94 11.74
N PRO A 18 -4.69 13.57 10.64
CA PRO A 18 -3.83 14.46 9.89
C PRO A 18 -3.30 15.58 10.77
N GLY A 19 -2.05 15.99 10.54
CA GLY A 19 -1.43 17.07 11.29
C GLY A 19 0.09 17.03 11.28
N ARG A 20 0.68 18.07 11.83
CA ARG A 20 2.14 18.18 12.04
C ARG A 20 2.45 17.94 13.51
N TYR A 21 3.28 16.97 13.79
CA TYR A 21 3.67 16.54 15.13
C TYR A 21 5.20 16.68 15.28
N SER A 22 5.67 16.97 16.50
CA SER A 22 7.10 16.85 16.78
C SER A 22 7.50 15.38 16.87
N VAL A 23 8.67 15.03 16.34
CA VAL A 23 9.25 13.67 16.43
C VAL A 23 9.51 13.24 17.87
N TYR A 24 9.61 14.18 18.81
CA TYR A 24 9.81 13.88 20.24
C TYR A 24 8.50 13.67 21.02
N ARG A 25 7.34 13.77 20.38
CA ARG A 25 6.05 13.58 21.04
C ARG A 25 5.63 12.11 21.11
N LYS A 26 4.76 11.80 22.09
CA LYS A 26 4.18 10.46 22.29
C LYS A 26 3.47 9.91 21.04
N THR A 27 2.89 10.78 20.21
CA THR A 27 2.25 10.40 18.95
C THR A 27 3.21 9.71 18.00
N HIS A 28 4.39 10.30 17.79
CA HIS A 28 5.42 9.70 16.95
C HIS A 28 5.98 8.41 17.55
N LEU A 29 6.23 8.38 18.87
CA LEU A 29 6.72 7.17 19.55
C LEU A 29 5.73 6.00 19.40
N LYS A 30 4.43 6.23 19.60
CA LYS A 30 3.40 5.22 19.39
C LYS A 30 3.36 4.73 17.95
N TRP A 31 3.41 5.65 16.98
CA TRP A 31 3.47 5.35 15.57
C TRP A 31 4.71 4.49 15.25
N TRP A 32 5.89 4.89 15.75
CA TRP A 32 7.15 4.17 15.52
C TRP A 32 7.11 2.74 16.07
N ILE A 33 6.63 2.56 17.31
CA ILE A 33 6.48 1.22 17.92
C ILE A 33 5.55 0.35 17.08
N ALA A 34 4.37 0.84 16.71
CA ALA A 34 3.44 0.07 15.91
C ALA A 34 3.98 -0.23 14.50
N ASN A 35 4.70 0.72 13.89
CA ASN A 35 5.37 0.52 12.60
C ASN A 35 6.44 -0.58 12.67
N LEU A 36 7.20 -0.65 13.76
CA LEU A 36 8.16 -1.73 13.98
C LEU A 36 7.48 -3.11 13.98
N PHE A 37 6.37 -3.27 14.71
CA PHE A 37 5.60 -4.51 14.74
C PHE A 37 4.98 -4.87 13.38
N LEU A 38 4.42 -3.88 12.69
CA LEU A 38 3.83 -4.07 11.36
C LEU A 38 4.89 -4.50 10.33
N ASN A 39 6.05 -3.84 10.32
CA ASN A 39 7.14 -4.17 9.41
C ASN A 39 7.73 -5.57 9.68
N PHE A 40 7.88 -5.96 10.94
CA PHE A 40 8.33 -7.30 11.30
C PHE A 40 7.34 -8.39 10.84
N GLY A 41 6.06 -8.17 11.07
CA GLY A 41 4.99 -9.07 10.60
C GLY A 41 4.88 -9.12 9.08
N GLN A 42 5.15 -8.00 8.41
CA GLN A 42 5.05 -7.83 6.97
C GLN A 42 6.07 -8.69 6.20
N GLN A 43 7.30 -8.77 6.66
CA GLN A 43 8.34 -9.56 6.00
C GLN A 43 8.12 -11.08 6.11
N SER A 44 7.47 -11.54 7.17
CA SER A 44 7.37 -12.96 7.48
C SER A 44 6.08 -13.62 6.98
N ILE A 45 4.97 -12.92 6.99
CA ILE A 45 3.63 -13.54 6.85
C ILE A 45 2.81 -12.92 5.73
N TRP A 46 3.05 -11.63 5.45
CA TRP A 46 2.33 -10.89 4.43
C TRP A 46 2.77 -11.23 3.01
N LEU A 47 4.01 -11.69 2.86
CA LEU A 47 4.65 -11.98 1.57
C LEU A 47 3.78 -12.82 0.62
N PRO A 48 3.12 -13.91 1.05
CA PRO A 48 2.32 -14.73 0.15
C PRO A 48 0.98 -14.10 -0.28
N PHE A 49 0.46 -13.12 0.46
CA PHE A 49 -0.89 -12.56 0.23
C PHE A 49 -0.89 -11.16 -0.37
N ARG A 50 0.27 -10.57 -0.58
CA ARG A 50 0.46 -9.17 -0.92
C ARG A 50 -0.21 -8.72 -2.23
N ASP A 51 -0.15 -9.54 -3.27
CA ASP A 51 -0.72 -9.23 -4.59
C ASP A 51 -2.15 -9.79 -4.75
N SER A 52 -2.78 -10.18 -3.65
CA SER A 52 -4.11 -10.77 -3.63
C SER A 52 -5.16 -9.82 -3.03
N HIS A 53 -6.43 -10.18 -3.21
CA HIS A 53 -7.53 -9.47 -2.54
C HIS A 53 -7.44 -9.50 -1.00
N LEU A 54 -6.71 -10.46 -0.43
CA LEU A 54 -6.40 -10.49 1.00
C LEU A 54 -5.56 -9.30 1.43
N GLY A 55 -4.65 -8.84 0.57
CA GLY A 55 -3.88 -7.62 0.78
C GLY A 55 -4.77 -6.39 0.89
N LEU A 56 -5.73 -6.26 -0.02
CA LEU A 56 -6.71 -5.16 0.03
C LEU A 56 -7.58 -5.22 1.29
N TRP A 57 -8.06 -6.41 1.63
CA TRP A 57 -8.87 -6.63 2.83
C TRP A 57 -8.11 -6.27 4.12
N LEU A 58 -6.83 -6.61 4.23
CA LEU A 58 -6.04 -6.23 5.40
C LEU A 58 -5.82 -4.71 5.47
N LEU A 59 -5.58 -4.03 4.34
CA LEU A 59 -5.54 -2.57 4.32
C LEU A 59 -6.85 -1.96 4.82
N GLN A 60 -8.00 -2.55 4.44
CA GLN A 60 -9.30 -2.14 4.96
C GLN A 60 -9.43 -2.37 6.47
N LEU A 61 -8.95 -3.51 6.99
CA LEU A 61 -8.89 -3.78 8.44
C LEU A 61 -7.98 -2.80 9.19
N LEU A 62 -6.92 -2.34 8.55
CA LEU A 62 -6.01 -1.32 9.08
C LEU A 62 -6.60 0.10 8.98
N GLY A 63 -7.78 0.26 8.38
CA GLY A 63 -8.53 1.51 8.31
C GLY A 63 -8.50 2.23 6.96
N ALA A 64 -7.82 1.70 5.94
CA ALA A 64 -7.82 2.28 4.61
C ALA A 64 -9.20 2.17 3.93
N ARG A 65 -9.54 3.16 3.13
CA ARG A 65 -10.68 3.11 2.21
C ARG A 65 -10.21 2.60 0.86
N VAL A 66 -10.32 1.31 0.62
CA VAL A 66 -9.84 0.68 -0.62
C VAL A 66 -11.01 0.02 -1.33
N HIS A 67 -11.17 0.36 -2.62
CA HIS A 67 -12.18 -0.28 -3.46
C HIS A 67 -11.71 -1.69 -3.88
N SER A 68 -12.63 -2.65 -3.98
CA SER A 68 -12.32 -4.05 -4.31
C SER A 68 -11.74 -4.26 -5.72
N GLY A 69 -11.90 -3.30 -6.61
CA GLY A 69 -11.32 -3.30 -7.95
C GLY A 69 -9.90 -2.77 -8.03
N ALA A 70 -9.34 -2.21 -6.95
CA ALA A 70 -7.97 -1.74 -6.92
C ALA A 70 -6.96 -2.88 -7.07
N THR A 71 -5.82 -2.59 -7.67
CA THR A 71 -4.73 -3.56 -7.83
C THR A 71 -3.44 -2.98 -7.27
N LEU A 72 -2.88 -3.67 -6.28
CA LEU A 72 -1.62 -3.32 -5.65
C LEU A 72 -0.57 -4.36 -6.05
N ASN A 73 0.40 -3.95 -6.85
CA ASN A 73 1.55 -4.81 -7.17
C ASN A 73 2.70 -4.47 -6.22
N ILE A 74 2.75 -5.17 -5.09
CA ILE A 74 3.67 -4.89 -3.98
C ILE A 74 4.99 -5.65 -4.18
N ASP A 75 6.10 -4.97 -4.06
CA ASP A 75 7.42 -5.61 -4.08
C ASP A 75 7.78 -6.24 -2.72
N GLY A 76 8.54 -7.34 -2.75
CA GLY A 76 8.73 -8.23 -1.61
C GLY A 76 9.32 -7.63 -0.33
N LEU A 77 10.06 -6.53 -0.44
CA LEU A 77 10.75 -5.93 0.70
C LEU A 77 10.22 -4.56 1.10
N ASN A 78 9.55 -3.85 0.17
CA ASN A 78 8.95 -2.55 0.44
C ASN A 78 7.46 -2.57 0.06
N PRO A 79 6.56 -2.35 1.02
CA PRO A 79 5.16 -2.18 0.69
C PRO A 79 5.01 -0.91 -0.15
N ALA A 80 4.29 -1.02 -1.26
CA ALA A 80 3.92 0.15 -2.07
C ALA A 80 3.14 1.17 -1.23
N VAL A 81 2.54 0.72 -0.14
CA VAL A 81 1.68 1.49 0.75
C VAL A 81 2.12 1.28 2.20
N SER A 82 2.27 2.36 2.94
CA SER A 82 2.54 2.30 4.38
C SER A 82 1.34 1.74 5.14
N LEU A 83 1.50 0.57 5.75
CA LEU A 83 0.42 -0.09 6.50
C LEU A 83 0.02 0.65 7.77
N ILE A 84 0.98 1.31 8.42
CA ILE A 84 0.71 2.04 9.66
C ILE A 84 -0.23 3.23 9.43
N ASP A 85 -0.13 3.86 8.25
CA ASP A 85 -0.89 5.07 7.90
C ASP A 85 -2.16 4.75 7.09
N ALA A 86 -2.58 3.49 7.06
CA ALA A 86 -3.68 3.02 6.23
C ALA A 86 -4.99 3.81 6.43
N ASP A 87 -5.26 4.29 7.64
CA ASP A 87 -6.44 5.14 7.94
C ASP A 87 -6.43 6.51 7.23
N LEU A 88 -5.30 6.93 6.69
CA LEU A 88 -5.16 8.17 5.91
C LEU A 88 -5.20 7.92 4.39
N LEU A 89 -5.38 6.68 3.97
CA LEU A 89 -5.31 6.28 2.58
C LEU A 89 -6.69 5.97 2.00
N SER A 90 -6.95 6.53 0.81
CA SER A 90 -8.13 6.23 0.01
C SER A 90 -7.72 5.81 -1.39
N ILE A 91 -8.15 4.62 -1.84
CA ILE A 91 -7.83 4.05 -3.14
C ILE A 91 -9.13 3.69 -3.86
N GLY A 92 -9.37 4.34 -5.00
CA GLY A 92 -10.56 4.20 -5.82
C GLY A 92 -10.60 2.91 -6.64
N ASP A 93 -11.71 2.74 -7.35
CA ASP A 93 -11.91 1.58 -8.23
C ASP A 93 -10.88 1.56 -9.36
N ARG A 94 -10.38 0.37 -9.69
CA ARG A 94 -9.39 0.17 -10.76
C ARG A 94 -8.12 1.03 -10.65
N ALA A 95 -7.85 1.61 -9.48
CA ALA A 95 -6.57 2.23 -9.22
C ALA A 95 -5.47 1.16 -9.24
N TYR A 96 -4.34 1.47 -9.88
CA TYR A 96 -3.25 0.54 -10.09
C TYR A 96 -1.93 1.10 -9.57
N ILE A 97 -1.37 0.45 -8.56
CA ILE A 97 -0.08 0.83 -7.96
C ILE A 97 0.93 -0.24 -8.36
N ARG A 98 1.93 0.15 -9.16
CA ARG A 98 2.95 -0.77 -9.67
C ARG A 98 4.06 -1.03 -8.66
N ARG A 99 4.79 -2.11 -8.98
CA ARG A 99 5.94 -2.60 -8.23
C ARG A 99 6.96 -1.49 -7.95
N GLY A 100 7.38 -1.37 -6.69
CA GLY A 100 8.35 -0.37 -6.25
C GLY A 100 7.83 1.07 -6.19
N ALA A 101 6.55 1.31 -6.51
CA ALA A 101 5.92 2.60 -6.19
C ALA A 101 5.83 2.78 -4.67
N LEU A 102 5.79 4.03 -4.22
CA LEU A 102 5.74 4.37 -2.81
C LEU A 102 4.61 5.37 -2.54
N VAL A 103 3.62 4.95 -1.76
CA VAL A 103 2.52 5.80 -1.32
C VAL A 103 2.58 5.90 0.20
N GLN A 104 3.03 7.04 0.70
CA GLN A 104 3.25 7.26 2.13
C GLN A 104 2.46 8.45 2.62
N CYS A 105 1.56 8.24 3.60
CA CYS A 105 0.79 9.31 4.22
C CYS A 105 1.56 10.03 5.33
N HIS A 106 2.86 9.79 5.47
CA HIS A 106 3.73 10.46 6.42
C HIS A 106 5.00 10.99 5.78
N LEU A 107 5.55 12.07 6.36
CA LEU A 107 6.82 12.64 5.97
C LEU A 107 7.56 13.15 7.21
N PHE A 108 8.88 12.94 7.25
CA PHE A 108 9.75 13.51 8.26
C PHE A 108 10.50 14.71 7.67
N THR A 109 10.43 15.84 8.33
CA THR A 109 11.14 17.05 7.93
C THR A 109 11.47 17.91 9.15
N GLU A 110 12.73 18.37 9.27
CA GLU A 110 13.19 19.33 10.29
C GLU A 110 12.61 19.10 11.71
N GLY A 111 12.75 17.89 12.23
CA GLY A 111 12.25 17.53 13.57
C GLY A 111 10.72 17.42 13.68
N SER A 112 10.03 17.51 12.55
CA SER A 112 8.58 17.35 12.45
C SER A 112 8.22 16.04 11.78
N PHE A 113 7.13 15.44 12.25
CA PHE A 113 6.45 14.29 11.70
C PHE A 113 5.09 14.73 11.16
N ILE A 114 4.93 14.71 9.85
CA ILE A 114 3.73 15.18 9.16
C ILE A 114 2.90 13.96 8.75
N LEU A 115 1.61 14.00 9.06
CA LEU A 115 0.61 13.03 8.62
C LEU A 115 -0.43 13.76 7.78
N ALA A 116 -0.64 13.32 6.54
CA ALA A 116 -1.68 13.87 5.69
C ALA A 116 -2.32 12.78 4.80
N PRO A 117 -3.62 12.88 4.50
CA PRO A 117 -4.31 11.88 3.72
C PRO A 117 -3.83 11.86 2.27
N ILE A 118 -3.83 10.69 1.66
CA ILE A 118 -3.65 10.52 0.21
C ILE A 118 -4.93 9.96 -0.38
N THR A 119 -5.35 10.56 -1.50
CA THR A 119 -6.51 10.10 -2.25
C THR A 119 -6.09 9.74 -3.67
N LEU A 120 -6.30 8.49 -4.01
CA LEU A 120 -6.18 7.98 -5.37
C LEU A 120 -7.60 7.71 -5.86
N GLU A 121 -8.05 8.45 -6.86
CA GLU A 121 -9.40 8.28 -7.41
C GLU A 121 -9.48 7.09 -8.37
N GLU A 122 -10.62 6.96 -9.05
CA GLU A 122 -10.89 5.87 -9.98
C GLU A 122 -9.90 5.85 -11.15
N ARG A 123 -9.40 4.64 -11.53
CA ARG A 123 -8.49 4.39 -12.65
C ARG A 123 -7.16 5.15 -12.59
N THR A 124 -6.74 5.57 -11.42
CA THR A 124 -5.41 6.18 -11.28
C THR A 124 -4.31 5.15 -11.44
N VAL A 125 -3.18 5.57 -12.00
CA VAL A 125 -2.03 4.68 -12.19
C VAL A 125 -0.78 5.32 -11.59
N ILE A 126 -0.11 4.58 -10.73
CA ILE A 126 1.23 4.95 -10.25
C ILE A 126 2.20 3.93 -10.83
N TRP A 127 3.07 4.40 -11.72
CA TRP A 127 4.06 3.56 -12.37
C TRP A 127 5.22 3.20 -11.44
N THR A 128 6.06 2.28 -11.90
CA THR A 128 7.20 1.74 -11.14
C THR A 128 8.07 2.85 -10.58
N ARG A 129 8.32 2.78 -9.25
CA ARG A 129 9.08 3.78 -8.49
C ARG A 129 8.51 5.20 -8.53
N GLY A 130 7.23 5.35 -8.87
CA GLY A 130 6.51 6.59 -8.63
C GLY A 130 6.31 6.80 -7.12
N VAL A 131 6.51 8.01 -6.64
CA VAL A 131 6.35 8.37 -5.22
C VAL A 131 5.22 9.38 -5.07
N VAL A 132 4.30 9.08 -4.16
CA VAL A 132 3.22 9.99 -3.78
C VAL A 132 3.40 10.38 -2.32
N GLU A 133 3.68 11.67 -2.10
CA GLU A 133 3.91 12.22 -0.77
C GLU A 133 2.60 12.57 -0.05
N PRO A 134 2.63 12.83 1.28
CA PRO A 134 1.44 13.11 2.07
C PRO A 134 0.62 14.29 1.56
N GLY A 135 -0.69 14.20 1.66
CA GLY A 135 -1.61 15.26 1.27
C GLY A 135 -1.90 15.33 -0.23
N CYS A 136 -1.34 14.42 -1.03
CA CYS A 136 -1.57 14.41 -2.47
C CYS A 136 -2.90 13.78 -2.85
N THR A 137 -3.44 14.29 -3.95
CA THR A 137 -4.61 13.72 -4.63
C THR A 137 -4.23 13.41 -6.08
N ILE A 138 -4.53 12.20 -6.53
CA ILE A 138 -4.52 11.86 -7.94
C ILE A 138 -5.97 11.69 -8.36
N GLU A 139 -6.45 12.62 -9.21
CA GLU A 139 -7.83 12.60 -9.70
C GLU A 139 -8.02 11.49 -10.74
N LYS A 140 -9.28 11.28 -11.14
CA LYS A 140 -9.67 10.18 -12.04
C LYS A 140 -8.77 10.08 -13.26
N THR A 141 -8.36 8.85 -13.59
CA THR A 141 -7.51 8.55 -14.75
C THR A 141 -6.14 9.23 -14.74
N GLY A 142 -5.76 9.90 -13.65
CA GLY A 142 -4.44 10.49 -13.49
C GLY A 142 -3.33 9.46 -13.45
N ILE A 143 -2.22 9.73 -14.12
CA ILE A 143 -1.06 8.83 -14.24
C ILE A 143 0.18 9.51 -13.70
N LEU A 144 0.78 8.93 -12.68
CA LEU A 144 2.13 9.29 -12.22
C LEU A 144 3.15 8.37 -12.89
N GLU A 145 4.03 8.94 -13.69
CA GLU A 145 5.00 8.21 -14.49
C GLU A 145 6.12 7.58 -13.65
N HIS A 146 6.90 6.71 -14.33
CA HIS A 146 8.05 6.04 -13.74
C HIS A 146 9.02 7.04 -13.11
N HIS A 147 9.57 6.69 -11.93
CA HIS A 147 10.56 7.51 -11.23
C HIS A 147 10.15 8.97 -11.00
N SER A 148 8.86 9.23 -10.91
CA SER A 148 8.31 10.58 -10.71
C SER A 148 7.82 10.76 -9.27
N VAL A 149 7.90 11.99 -8.76
CA VAL A 149 7.50 12.32 -7.39
C VAL A 149 6.40 13.37 -7.41
N LEU A 150 5.21 12.99 -6.96
CA LEU A 150 4.15 13.95 -6.65
C LEU A 150 4.39 14.47 -5.24
N THR A 151 4.89 15.70 -5.14
CA THR A 151 5.30 16.31 -3.89
C THR A 151 4.12 16.73 -3.02
N MET A 152 4.37 16.80 -1.72
CA MET A 152 3.39 17.01 -0.66
C MET A 152 2.33 18.06 -0.98
N GLY A 153 1.05 17.70 -0.81
CA GLY A 153 -0.08 18.60 -0.95
C GLY A 153 -0.50 18.90 -2.40
N ASN A 154 0.19 18.34 -3.40
CA ASN A 154 -0.16 18.58 -4.80
C ASN A 154 -1.27 17.66 -5.29
N THR A 155 -2.00 18.17 -6.27
CA THR A 155 -3.05 17.42 -6.97
C THR A 155 -2.61 17.17 -8.41
N LEU A 156 -2.71 15.91 -8.86
CA LEU A 156 -2.60 15.54 -10.26
C LEU A 156 -4.01 15.55 -10.86
N PRO A 157 -4.31 16.46 -11.80
CA PRO A 157 -5.65 16.62 -12.35
C PRO A 157 -6.10 15.40 -13.16
N SER A 158 -7.42 15.28 -13.30
CA SER A 158 -8.08 14.20 -14.07
C SER A 158 -7.57 14.14 -15.52
N GLY A 159 -7.30 12.91 -15.99
CA GLY A 159 -6.84 12.68 -17.38
C GLY A 159 -5.44 13.20 -17.67
N MET A 160 -4.68 13.58 -16.69
CA MET A 160 -3.30 14.06 -16.87
C MET A 160 -2.28 13.01 -16.51
N ARG A 161 -1.18 13.03 -17.24
CA ARG A 161 0.04 12.27 -16.95
C ARG A 161 1.09 13.23 -16.42
N ALA A 162 1.68 12.91 -15.26
CA ALA A 162 2.71 13.73 -14.63
C ALA A 162 4.05 13.01 -14.60
N GLN A 163 5.13 13.75 -14.93
CA GLN A 163 6.50 13.22 -14.96
C GLN A 163 7.49 14.18 -14.29
N GLY A 164 8.51 13.62 -13.68
CA GLY A 164 9.66 14.34 -13.11
C GLY A 164 9.76 14.26 -11.60
N VAL A 165 10.84 14.85 -11.06
CA VAL A 165 11.13 14.98 -9.64
C VAL A 165 11.49 16.46 -9.33
N PRO A 166 10.51 17.27 -8.89
CA PRO A 166 9.08 17.02 -8.74
C PRO A 166 8.35 16.80 -10.08
N ALA A 167 7.16 16.17 -10.03
CA ALA A 167 6.32 15.89 -11.19
C ALA A 167 5.60 17.15 -11.67
N THR A 168 6.34 18.02 -12.35
CA THR A 168 5.85 19.31 -12.88
C THR A 168 5.47 19.25 -14.34
N LYS A 169 6.03 18.30 -15.10
CA LYS A 169 5.67 18.11 -16.51
C LYS A 169 4.35 17.34 -16.59
N MET A 170 3.28 17.99 -17.02
CA MET A 170 1.96 17.40 -17.14
C MET A 170 1.49 17.44 -18.59
N GLU A 171 0.99 16.31 -19.07
CA GLU A 171 0.47 16.15 -20.44
C GLU A 171 -0.89 15.44 -20.39
N PRO A 172 -1.85 15.80 -21.27
CA PRO A 172 -3.10 15.08 -21.38
C PRO A 172 -2.86 13.61 -21.75
N HIS A 173 -3.62 12.70 -21.14
CA HIS A 173 -3.56 11.27 -21.41
C HIS A 173 -4.93 10.80 -21.94
N ASN A 174 -4.93 10.10 -23.07
CA ASN A 174 -6.12 9.41 -23.56
C ASN A 174 -6.21 8.05 -22.87
N GLU A 175 -7.39 7.74 -22.33
CA GLU A 175 -7.66 6.48 -21.64
C GLU A 175 -7.50 5.27 -22.58
N ASP A 176 -6.38 4.58 -22.50
CA ASP A 176 -6.32 3.18 -22.91
C ASP A 176 -6.83 2.33 -21.75
N GLY A 177 -8.08 1.90 -21.85
CA GLY A 177 -8.83 1.33 -20.75
C GLY A 177 -8.17 0.09 -20.13
N VAL A 178 -7.82 0.18 -18.85
CA VAL A 178 -7.55 -1.01 -18.04
C VAL A 178 -8.86 -1.81 -17.95
N LYS A 179 -8.89 -2.99 -18.56
CA LYS A 179 -10.07 -3.88 -18.49
C LYS A 179 -10.35 -4.23 -17.02
N ALA A 180 -11.61 -4.06 -16.63
CA ALA A 180 -12.05 -4.49 -15.32
C ALA A 180 -11.82 -6.00 -15.16
N SER A 181 -11.22 -6.42 -14.05
CA SER A 181 -11.09 -7.83 -13.69
C SER A 181 -12.49 -8.45 -13.52
N SER A 182 -12.72 -9.62 -14.10
CA SER A 182 -14.00 -10.32 -13.98
C SER A 182 -14.20 -10.82 -12.54
N GLY A 183 -15.45 -11.06 -12.14
CA GLY A 183 -15.74 -11.66 -10.83
C GLY A 183 -15.13 -13.07 -10.68
N ILE A 184 -14.98 -13.79 -11.77
CA ILE A 184 -14.32 -15.11 -11.82
C ILE A 184 -12.84 -14.98 -11.53
N ASP A 185 -12.14 -13.99 -12.12
CA ASP A 185 -10.72 -13.78 -11.88
C ASP A 185 -10.46 -13.44 -10.40
N LYS A 186 -11.32 -12.62 -9.80
CA LYS A 186 -11.26 -12.30 -8.37
C LYS A 186 -11.45 -13.53 -7.50
N PHE A 187 -12.42 -14.38 -7.85
CA PHE A 187 -12.67 -15.64 -7.14
C PHE A 187 -11.49 -16.59 -7.25
N ILE A 188 -10.94 -16.80 -8.45
CA ILE A 188 -9.78 -17.66 -8.68
C ILE A 188 -8.58 -17.17 -7.87
N HIS A 189 -8.26 -15.87 -7.92
CA HIS A 189 -7.15 -15.30 -7.15
C HIS A 189 -7.34 -15.50 -5.63
N THR A 190 -8.55 -15.29 -5.12
CA THR A 190 -8.85 -15.49 -3.71
C THR A 190 -8.71 -16.96 -3.32
N PHE A 191 -9.26 -17.86 -4.13
CA PHE A 191 -9.18 -19.31 -3.92
C PHE A 191 -7.74 -19.82 -3.94
N MET A 192 -6.92 -19.38 -4.91
CA MET A 192 -5.51 -19.73 -5.00
C MET A 192 -4.74 -19.24 -3.77
N GLY A 193 -5.00 -18.01 -3.30
CA GLY A 193 -4.35 -17.45 -2.11
C GLY A 193 -4.72 -18.19 -0.82
N PHE A 194 -5.99 -18.56 -0.64
CA PHE A 194 -6.46 -19.20 0.60
C PHE A 194 -6.14 -20.69 0.72
N ILE A 195 -6.12 -21.40 -0.39
CA ILE A 195 -6.03 -22.87 -0.37
C ILE A 195 -4.67 -23.35 -0.86
N ILE A 196 -4.24 -22.94 -2.04
CA ILE A 196 -3.03 -23.50 -2.65
C ILE A 196 -1.78 -23.04 -1.93
N LEU A 197 -1.69 -21.77 -1.58
CA LEU A 197 -0.48 -21.19 -0.98
C LEU A 197 -0.18 -21.74 0.42
N PRO A 198 -1.15 -21.81 1.37
CA PRO A 198 -0.92 -22.48 2.65
C PRO A 198 -0.58 -23.95 2.49
N TYR A 199 -1.20 -24.65 1.52
CA TYR A 199 -0.92 -26.07 1.28
C TYR A 199 0.50 -26.29 0.75
N MET A 200 0.99 -25.43 -0.15
CA MET A 200 2.36 -25.45 -0.63
C MET A 200 3.37 -25.11 0.47
N MET A 201 3.04 -24.17 1.36
CA MET A 201 3.91 -23.85 2.51
C MET A 201 4.03 -25.04 3.47
N VAL A 202 2.92 -25.69 3.82
CA VAL A 202 2.94 -26.87 4.69
C VAL A 202 3.75 -28.00 4.04
N GLY A 203 3.58 -28.24 2.72
CA GLY A 203 4.36 -29.20 1.97
C GLY A 203 5.86 -28.89 1.95
N ALA A 204 6.24 -27.64 1.74
CA ALA A 204 7.63 -27.21 1.74
C ALA A 204 8.27 -27.36 3.15
N PHE A 205 7.54 -27.00 4.21
CA PHE A 205 7.99 -27.23 5.59
C PHE A 205 8.11 -28.72 5.91
N GLY A 206 7.19 -29.55 5.46
CA GLY A 206 7.24 -31.01 5.62
C GLY A 206 8.48 -31.62 4.97
N VAL A 207 8.79 -31.24 3.73
CA VAL A 207 10.00 -31.68 3.03
C VAL A 207 11.27 -31.19 3.74
N PHE A 208 11.29 -29.92 4.18
CA PHE A 208 12.44 -29.37 4.93
C PHE A 208 12.69 -30.13 6.25
N PHE A 209 11.65 -30.40 7.04
CA PHE A 209 11.75 -31.20 8.26
C PHE A 209 12.17 -32.64 7.97
N TRP A 210 11.68 -33.25 6.91
CA TRP A 210 12.09 -34.59 6.50
C TRP A 210 13.56 -34.66 6.14
N VAL A 211 14.07 -33.70 5.37
CA VAL A 211 15.49 -33.59 4.99
C VAL A 211 16.39 -33.43 6.22
N ILE A 212 16.02 -32.57 7.18
CA ILE A 212 16.82 -32.37 8.40
C ILE A 212 16.86 -33.62 9.26
N ASN A 213 15.78 -34.38 9.35
CA ASN A 213 15.74 -35.61 10.17
C ASN A 213 16.37 -36.82 9.48
N THR A 214 16.70 -36.75 8.19
CA THR A 214 17.38 -37.83 7.43
C THR A 214 18.85 -37.61 7.19
N MET A 215 19.39 -36.44 7.57
CA MET A 215 20.82 -36.12 7.65
C MET A 215 21.38 -36.41 9.05
#